data_560767837031bf443db490ca72fdac6b
#
_entry.id   560767837031bf443db490ca72fdac6b
#
_cell.length_a   1.000
_cell.length_b   1.000
_cell.length_c   1.000
_cell.angle_alpha   90.00
_cell.angle_beta   90.00
_cell.angle_gamma   90.00
#
_symmetry.space_group_name_H-M   'P 1'
#
loop_
_entity.id
_entity.type
_entity.pdbx_description
1 polymer ?
#
loop_
_entity_poly.entity_id
_entity_poly.type
_entity_poly.pdbx_seq_one_letter_code
_entity_poly.pdbx_strand_id
1 'polypeptide(L)'
;MKNISLNIDKALGTVSKEQVYAQEAKAMECIATLHNGNGAGNDFLGWLHLPSSITDAELADIENTANVLRSKCEVVVAIGIGGSYLGTKAVVEALNNSFDWLQNDRKNPVMLYAGHNIGEDYLYELSEVLKGKQFGIINISKSGTTTEPALAFRILKKQLEDAVGKEEAKHRIVAITDAKRGALRTLADQEGYKTFIIPDNVGGRFSVLTPIGLLPIAVAGISIRDLVAGAVSMEKATDASVPFADNMAAIYAATRNELYKNGKKIEILANFHPKLHYIAEWWKQLYGESEGKDGKGIFPASVDLTTDLHSMGQWIQDGERTIFETVISVEATDHSVLVPTDEADLDGLNFLAGKHVDEVNKMAELGTQLAHVDGGVPNIKVNMPEVSAFYIGQLFYFFEKACGISGYMLGVNPFNQPGVEAYKKNMFALLNKPGYEKESEAIKARL
;
A
#
# COMPACT_ATOMS: atom_id res chain seq x y z
N MET A 1 -5.14 -16.75 -17.38
CA MET A 1 -5.77 -16.47 -16.08
C MET A 1 -6.78 -15.33 -16.24
N LYS A 2 -7.88 -15.38 -15.48
CA LYS A 2 -8.86 -14.27 -15.43
C LYS A 2 -8.20 -13.08 -14.73
N ASN A 3 -8.32 -11.88 -15.25
CA ASN A 3 -7.84 -10.68 -14.56
C ASN A 3 -8.79 -10.28 -13.44
N ILE A 4 -8.35 -9.41 -12.52
CA ILE A 4 -9.27 -8.64 -11.68
C ILE A 4 -10.22 -7.87 -12.59
N SER A 5 -11.43 -7.57 -12.11
CA SER A 5 -12.43 -6.88 -12.91
C SER A 5 -13.17 -5.81 -12.10
N LEU A 6 -13.66 -4.81 -12.80
CA LEU A 6 -14.40 -3.69 -12.24
C LEU A 6 -15.89 -3.84 -12.54
N ASN A 7 -16.73 -3.58 -11.56
CA ASN A 7 -18.18 -3.43 -11.74
C ASN A 7 -18.63 -2.12 -11.07
N ILE A 8 -19.31 -1.28 -11.86
CA ILE A 8 -19.83 0.02 -11.40
C ILE A 8 -21.35 0.07 -11.33
N ASP A 9 -22.05 -1.05 -11.56
CA ASP A 9 -23.52 -1.07 -11.66
C ASP A 9 -24.22 -0.50 -10.43
N LYS A 10 -23.66 -0.74 -9.23
CA LYS A 10 -24.18 -0.23 -7.97
C LYS A 10 -23.84 1.25 -7.69
N ALA A 11 -23.05 1.89 -8.55
CA ALA A 11 -22.85 3.34 -8.56
C ALA A 11 -23.83 4.06 -9.50
N LEU A 12 -24.44 3.30 -10.45
CA LEU A 12 -25.37 3.81 -11.48
C LEU A 12 -26.76 4.14 -10.90
N GLY A 13 -26.94 4.81 -9.93
CA GLY A 13 -28.16 5.38 -9.34
C GLY A 13 -27.89 6.79 -8.86
N THR A 14 -26.60 7.04 -8.51
CA THR A 14 -26.11 8.37 -8.15
C THR A 14 -25.54 9.09 -9.36
N VAL A 15 -24.85 8.36 -10.26
CA VAL A 15 -24.40 8.85 -11.57
C VAL A 15 -24.99 7.95 -12.64
N SER A 16 -25.26 8.48 -13.85
CA SER A 16 -25.72 7.62 -14.93
C SER A 16 -24.55 7.02 -15.72
N LYS A 17 -24.80 5.92 -16.42
CA LYS A 17 -23.79 5.33 -17.32
C LYS A 17 -23.36 6.33 -18.39
N GLU A 18 -24.28 7.10 -18.92
CA GLU A 18 -24.04 8.15 -19.91
C GLU A 18 -23.11 9.24 -19.36
N GLN A 19 -23.29 9.64 -18.09
CA GLN A 19 -22.41 10.62 -17.45
C GLN A 19 -20.99 10.08 -17.28
N VAL A 20 -20.82 8.81 -16.87
CA VAL A 20 -19.49 8.18 -16.77
C VAL A 20 -18.84 8.07 -18.13
N TYR A 21 -19.58 7.60 -19.14
CA TYR A 21 -19.05 7.44 -20.52
C TYR A 21 -18.82 8.77 -21.23
N ALA A 22 -19.52 9.83 -20.85
CA ALA A 22 -19.21 11.18 -21.36
C ALA A 22 -17.81 11.69 -20.91
N GLN A 23 -17.18 11.04 -19.90
CA GLN A 23 -15.81 11.34 -19.50
C GLN A 23 -14.74 10.62 -20.35
N GLU A 24 -15.12 9.76 -21.31
CA GLU A 24 -14.19 8.99 -22.15
C GLU A 24 -13.10 9.86 -22.75
N ALA A 25 -13.47 10.94 -23.46
CA ALA A 25 -12.50 11.82 -24.10
C ALA A 25 -11.48 12.40 -23.11
N LYS A 26 -11.96 12.83 -21.91
CA LYS A 26 -11.10 13.39 -20.86
C LYS A 26 -10.21 12.34 -20.23
N ALA A 27 -10.73 11.15 -19.93
CA ALA A 27 -9.95 10.05 -19.36
C ALA A 27 -8.86 9.59 -20.34
N MET A 28 -9.19 9.43 -21.63
CA MET A 28 -8.22 9.03 -22.65
C MET A 28 -7.16 10.12 -22.91
N GLU A 29 -7.53 11.40 -22.85
CA GLU A 29 -6.56 12.50 -22.86
C GLU A 29 -5.58 12.42 -21.68
N CYS A 30 -6.07 12.11 -20.47
CA CYS A 30 -5.23 11.94 -19.30
C CYS A 30 -4.30 10.72 -19.42
N ILE A 31 -4.77 9.61 -20.00
CA ILE A 31 -3.92 8.45 -20.32
C ILE A 31 -2.83 8.84 -21.32
N ALA A 32 -3.19 9.54 -22.39
CA ALA A 32 -2.23 10.02 -23.38
C ALA A 32 -1.20 10.96 -22.72
N THR A 33 -1.63 11.82 -21.80
CA THR A 33 -0.75 12.71 -21.03
C THR A 33 0.26 11.94 -20.17
N LEU A 34 -0.18 10.86 -19.51
CA LEU A 34 0.70 9.96 -18.77
C LEU A 34 1.75 9.31 -19.67
N HIS A 35 1.31 8.69 -20.77
CA HIS A 35 2.21 7.96 -21.68
C HIS A 35 3.15 8.87 -22.48
N ASN A 36 2.71 10.07 -22.85
CA ASN A 36 3.55 11.06 -23.54
C ASN A 36 4.50 11.80 -22.58
N GLY A 37 4.32 11.65 -21.26
CA GLY A 37 5.17 12.30 -20.27
C GLY A 37 5.16 13.83 -20.33
N ASN A 38 4.03 14.44 -20.70
CA ASN A 38 3.91 15.89 -20.87
C ASN A 38 3.00 16.59 -19.85
N GLY A 39 2.55 15.84 -18.83
CA GLY A 39 1.74 16.35 -17.74
C GLY A 39 2.56 16.87 -16.55
N ALA A 40 1.87 17.49 -15.61
CA ALA A 40 2.49 17.94 -14.35
C ALA A 40 3.04 16.74 -13.56
N GLY A 41 4.30 16.85 -13.09
CA GLY A 41 4.98 15.79 -12.35
C GLY A 41 5.56 14.67 -13.22
N ASN A 42 5.76 14.92 -14.50
CA ASN A 42 6.32 13.97 -15.46
C ASN A 42 7.72 13.43 -15.10
N ASP A 43 8.46 14.12 -14.21
CA ASP A 43 9.72 13.63 -13.64
C ASP A 43 9.55 12.34 -12.81
N PHE A 44 8.32 11.98 -12.44
CA PHE A 44 8.00 10.84 -11.56
C PHE A 44 7.14 9.76 -12.25
N LEU A 45 7.31 9.56 -13.54
CA LEU A 45 6.57 8.55 -14.34
C LEU A 45 7.31 7.20 -14.48
N GLY A 46 8.42 7.01 -13.76
CA GLY A 46 9.20 5.76 -13.84
C GLY A 46 8.43 4.50 -13.46
N TRP A 47 7.33 4.63 -12.70
CA TRP A 47 6.45 3.52 -12.34
C TRP A 47 5.59 3.02 -13.51
N LEU A 48 5.31 3.86 -14.51
CA LEU A 48 4.32 3.60 -15.56
C LEU A 48 4.63 2.35 -16.39
N HIS A 49 5.90 2.14 -16.71
CA HIS A 49 6.41 0.97 -17.43
C HIS A 49 7.40 0.14 -16.60
N LEU A 50 7.41 0.37 -15.27
CA LEU A 50 8.27 -0.37 -14.36
C LEU A 50 8.03 -1.88 -14.44
N PRO A 51 6.77 -2.40 -14.35
CA PRO A 51 6.56 -3.84 -14.32
C PRO A 51 7.19 -4.56 -15.50
N SER A 52 6.96 -4.08 -16.72
CA SER A 52 7.48 -4.69 -17.96
C SER A 52 8.97 -4.43 -18.19
N SER A 53 9.59 -3.49 -17.46
CA SER A 53 11.02 -3.18 -17.58
C SER A 53 11.91 -3.94 -16.60
N ILE A 54 11.34 -4.53 -15.54
CA ILE A 54 12.11 -5.32 -14.57
C ILE A 54 12.67 -6.57 -15.24
N THR A 55 13.98 -6.74 -15.18
CA THR A 55 14.69 -7.85 -15.80
C THR A 55 14.77 -9.07 -14.87
N ASP A 56 14.92 -10.26 -15.46
CA ASP A 56 15.18 -11.50 -14.69
C ASP A 56 16.45 -11.40 -13.83
N ALA A 57 17.46 -10.67 -14.30
CA ALA A 57 18.70 -10.47 -13.55
C ALA A 57 18.48 -9.62 -12.29
N GLU A 58 17.66 -8.59 -12.36
CA GLU A 58 17.29 -7.77 -11.19
C GLU A 58 16.49 -8.58 -10.18
N LEU A 59 15.51 -9.35 -10.63
CA LEU A 59 14.75 -10.24 -9.76
C LEU A 59 15.66 -11.28 -9.09
N ALA A 60 16.58 -11.88 -9.85
CA ALA A 60 17.53 -12.86 -9.31
C ALA A 60 18.47 -12.25 -8.27
N ASP A 61 18.97 -11.01 -8.44
CA ASP A 61 19.82 -10.33 -7.44
C ASP A 61 19.04 -10.07 -6.14
N ILE A 62 17.77 -9.66 -6.26
CA ILE A 62 16.88 -9.49 -5.10
C ILE A 62 16.65 -10.83 -4.39
N GLU A 63 16.30 -11.89 -5.14
CA GLU A 63 16.07 -13.24 -4.60
C GLU A 63 17.32 -13.80 -3.91
N ASN A 64 18.49 -13.64 -4.52
CA ASN A 64 19.77 -14.04 -3.93
C ASN A 64 20.06 -13.30 -2.63
N THR A 65 19.82 -11.99 -2.59
CA THR A 65 19.99 -11.18 -1.39
C THR A 65 19.00 -11.59 -0.29
N ALA A 66 17.75 -11.86 -0.66
CA ALA A 66 16.74 -12.37 0.26
C ALA A 66 17.13 -13.74 0.84
N ASN A 67 17.72 -14.63 0.01
CA ASN A 67 18.23 -15.93 0.46
C ASN A 67 19.36 -15.80 1.49
N VAL A 68 20.26 -14.83 1.32
CA VAL A 68 21.30 -14.54 2.31
C VAL A 68 20.68 -14.13 3.64
N LEU A 69 19.73 -13.20 3.63
CA LEU A 69 19.05 -12.78 4.87
C LEU A 69 18.27 -13.92 5.51
N ARG A 70 17.54 -14.72 4.73
CA ARG A 70 16.80 -15.89 5.23
C ARG A 70 17.70 -16.94 5.87
N SER A 71 18.92 -17.14 5.33
CA SER A 71 19.87 -18.11 5.89
C SER A 71 20.51 -17.68 7.20
N LYS A 72 20.49 -16.38 7.50
CA LYS A 72 21.19 -15.78 8.64
C LYS A 72 20.26 -15.27 9.74
N CYS A 73 18.98 -15.04 9.44
CA CYS A 73 18.08 -14.28 10.31
C CYS A 73 16.78 -15.04 10.60
N GLU A 74 16.35 -15.03 11.86
CA GLU A 74 15.01 -15.44 12.30
C GLU A 74 13.99 -14.31 12.13
N VAL A 75 14.51 -13.06 12.20
CA VAL A 75 13.72 -11.82 12.09
C VAL A 75 14.45 -10.88 11.15
N VAL A 76 13.70 -10.21 10.28
CA VAL A 76 14.23 -9.10 9.48
C VAL A 76 13.38 -7.85 9.73
N VAL A 77 14.03 -6.76 10.11
CA VAL A 77 13.38 -5.47 10.35
C VAL A 77 13.51 -4.60 9.12
N ALA A 78 12.39 -4.33 8.45
CA ALA A 78 12.32 -3.33 7.39
C ALA A 78 12.14 -1.94 8.02
N ILE A 79 13.10 -1.05 7.79
CA ILE A 79 13.10 0.31 8.34
C ILE A 79 12.76 1.27 7.22
N GLY A 80 11.63 1.95 7.34
CA GLY A 80 11.13 2.90 6.35
C GLY A 80 9.83 3.57 6.80
N ILE A 81 9.40 4.57 6.06
CA ILE A 81 8.15 5.31 6.33
C ILE A 81 7.38 5.57 5.03
N GLY A 82 6.07 5.70 5.12
CA GLY A 82 5.21 5.95 3.96
C GLY A 82 5.39 4.89 2.88
N GLY A 83 5.73 5.29 1.65
CA GLY A 83 5.94 4.37 0.53
C GLY A 83 7.10 3.38 0.72
N SER A 84 8.06 3.68 1.59
CA SER A 84 9.14 2.75 1.95
C SER A 84 8.70 1.66 2.97
N TYR A 85 7.42 1.65 3.36
CA TYR A 85 6.88 0.77 4.39
C TYR A 85 5.54 0.15 3.96
N LEU A 86 4.56 0.98 3.54
CA LEU A 86 3.17 0.55 3.39
C LEU A 86 2.99 -0.52 2.32
N GLY A 87 3.58 -0.34 1.13
CA GLY A 87 3.44 -1.31 0.04
C GLY A 87 3.99 -2.70 0.40
N THR A 88 5.16 -2.74 1.03
CA THR A 88 5.73 -3.99 1.55
C THR A 88 4.81 -4.66 2.56
N LYS A 89 4.39 -3.90 3.57
CA LYS A 89 3.53 -4.44 4.63
C LYS A 89 2.21 -4.93 4.07
N ALA A 90 1.63 -4.22 3.12
CA ALA A 90 0.41 -4.62 2.44
C ALA A 90 0.52 -6.01 1.78
N VAL A 91 1.61 -6.27 1.05
CA VAL A 91 1.83 -7.57 0.40
C VAL A 91 2.11 -8.67 1.41
N VAL A 92 2.98 -8.40 2.40
CA VAL A 92 3.37 -9.40 3.41
C VAL A 92 2.17 -9.82 4.27
N GLU A 93 1.37 -8.86 4.76
CA GLU A 93 0.18 -9.17 5.57
C GLU A 93 -0.91 -9.87 4.75
N ALA A 94 -1.06 -9.50 3.47
CA ALA A 94 -2.06 -10.15 2.61
C ALA A 94 -1.73 -11.62 2.31
N LEU A 95 -0.45 -11.98 2.21
CA LEU A 95 -0.04 -13.29 1.67
C LEU A 95 0.56 -14.24 2.71
N ASN A 96 1.05 -13.74 3.85
CA ASN A 96 1.53 -14.61 4.91
C ASN A 96 0.38 -15.11 5.80
N ASN A 97 0.66 -16.12 6.60
CA ASN A 97 -0.26 -16.56 7.64
C ASN A 97 -0.45 -15.45 8.68
N SER A 98 -1.71 -15.16 9.03
CA SER A 98 -2.03 -14.08 10.00
C SER A 98 -1.41 -14.30 11.38
N PHE A 99 -1.00 -15.52 11.70
CA PHE A 99 -0.38 -15.93 12.97
C PHE A 99 1.05 -16.46 12.76
N ASP A 100 1.71 -16.06 11.67
CA ASP A 100 3.04 -16.54 11.29
C ASP A 100 4.06 -16.42 12.44
N TRP A 101 4.02 -15.32 13.19
CA TRP A 101 4.89 -15.05 14.32
C TRP A 101 4.76 -16.04 15.50
N LEU A 102 3.66 -16.81 15.58
CA LEU A 102 3.44 -17.89 16.56
C LEU A 102 3.88 -19.27 16.05
N GLN A 103 4.12 -19.43 14.76
CA GLN A 103 4.46 -20.75 14.21
C GLN A 103 5.92 -21.11 14.54
N ASN A 104 6.14 -22.36 14.96
CA ASN A 104 7.48 -22.84 15.33
C ASN A 104 8.29 -23.38 14.17
N ASP A 105 7.65 -23.77 13.07
CA ASP A 105 8.22 -24.41 11.89
C ASP A 105 8.36 -23.47 10.68
N ARG A 106 8.51 -22.17 10.96
CA ARG A 106 8.68 -21.14 9.92
C ARG A 106 9.89 -21.42 9.04
N LYS A 107 9.69 -21.28 7.73
CA LYS A 107 10.75 -21.40 6.73
C LYS A 107 11.41 -20.06 6.40
N ASN A 108 10.74 -18.95 6.72
CA ASN A 108 11.18 -17.59 6.41
C ASN A 108 11.25 -16.75 7.69
N PRO A 109 12.09 -15.70 7.72
CA PRO A 109 12.13 -14.76 8.84
C PRO A 109 10.78 -14.09 9.09
N VAL A 110 10.49 -13.78 10.35
CA VAL A 110 9.41 -12.85 10.68
C VAL A 110 9.80 -11.46 10.20
N MET A 111 8.91 -10.82 9.42
CA MET A 111 9.09 -9.45 9.02
C MET A 111 8.55 -8.51 10.09
N LEU A 112 9.42 -7.70 10.67
CA LEU A 112 9.04 -6.61 11.58
C LEU A 112 9.35 -5.26 10.91
N TYR A 113 8.76 -4.20 11.45
CA TYR A 113 8.86 -2.88 10.85
C TYR A 113 9.27 -1.84 11.88
N ALA A 114 10.10 -0.88 11.48
CA ALA A 114 10.53 0.24 12.32
C ALA A 114 10.68 1.52 11.48
N GLY A 115 10.79 2.66 12.14
CA GLY A 115 10.96 3.95 11.46
C GLY A 115 9.72 4.44 10.72
N HIS A 116 8.56 3.82 10.93
CA HIS A 116 7.27 4.30 10.46
C HIS A 116 6.54 5.15 11.50
N ASN A 117 7.12 5.27 12.68
CA ASN A 117 6.70 6.15 13.76
C ASN A 117 7.91 6.52 14.63
N ILE A 118 7.73 7.39 15.64
CA ILE A 118 8.71 7.79 16.65
C ILE A 118 8.22 7.49 18.07
N GLY A 119 7.37 6.45 18.22
CA GLY A 119 6.90 5.99 19.53
C GLY A 119 8.03 5.31 20.29
N GLU A 120 8.35 5.83 21.50
CA GLU A 120 9.45 5.34 22.32
C GLU A 120 9.17 3.92 22.82
N ASP A 121 7.97 3.66 23.31
CA ASP A 121 7.55 2.33 23.80
C ASP A 121 7.63 1.29 22.68
N TYR A 122 7.13 1.61 21.48
CA TYR A 122 7.21 0.69 20.34
C TYR A 122 8.65 0.30 20.00
N LEU A 123 9.56 1.29 19.98
CA LEU A 123 10.95 1.04 19.62
C LEU A 123 11.68 0.29 20.76
N TYR A 124 11.35 0.59 22.02
CA TYR A 124 11.85 -0.15 23.17
C TYR A 124 11.42 -1.61 23.13
N GLU A 125 10.13 -1.89 22.99
CA GLU A 125 9.56 -3.23 22.95
C GLU A 125 10.13 -4.04 21.76
N LEU A 126 10.27 -3.42 20.58
CA LEU A 126 10.93 -4.04 19.44
C LEU A 126 12.39 -4.40 19.77
N SER A 127 13.12 -3.50 20.40
CA SER A 127 14.51 -3.76 20.81
C SER A 127 14.61 -4.91 21.81
N GLU A 128 13.67 -5.02 22.76
CA GLU A 128 13.61 -6.14 23.70
C GLU A 128 13.32 -7.48 22.99
N VAL A 129 12.37 -7.49 22.04
CA VAL A 129 12.03 -8.70 21.24
C VAL A 129 13.24 -9.18 20.42
N LEU A 130 14.09 -8.26 19.95
CA LEU A 130 15.27 -8.60 19.16
C LEU A 130 16.45 -9.12 19.98
N LYS A 131 16.44 -8.96 21.33
CA LYS A 131 17.49 -9.50 22.18
C LYS A 131 17.57 -11.03 22.07
N GLY A 132 18.75 -11.53 21.82
CA GLY A 132 19.03 -12.96 21.65
C GLY A 132 18.53 -13.58 20.34
N LYS A 133 17.91 -12.81 19.46
CA LYS A 133 17.48 -13.27 18.13
C LYS A 133 18.53 -13.00 17.07
N GLN A 134 18.58 -13.92 16.10
CA GLN A 134 19.34 -13.67 14.86
C GLN A 134 18.50 -12.74 13.98
N PHE A 135 18.80 -11.45 13.99
CA PHE A 135 18.05 -10.50 13.17
C PHE A 135 18.90 -9.81 12.10
N GLY A 136 18.24 -9.28 11.10
CA GLY A 136 18.80 -8.46 10.03
C GLY A 136 17.99 -7.19 9.81
N ILE A 137 18.54 -6.27 9.02
CA ILE A 137 17.94 -4.95 8.77
C ILE A 137 17.91 -4.68 7.27
N ILE A 138 16.76 -4.25 6.76
CA ILE A 138 16.63 -3.62 5.45
C ILE A 138 16.30 -2.15 5.70
N ASN A 139 17.28 -1.26 5.51
CA ASN A 139 17.08 0.17 5.73
C ASN A 139 16.77 0.88 4.41
N ILE A 140 15.59 1.48 4.33
CA ILE A 140 15.01 2.06 3.12
C ILE A 140 14.86 3.57 3.29
N SER A 141 15.77 4.34 2.72
CA SER A 141 15.72 5.80 2.75
C SER A 141 16.54 6.40 1.62
N LYS A 142 15.93 7.23 0.78
CA LYS A 142 16.63 7.89 -0.34
C LYS A 142 17.75 8.80 0.17
N SER A 143 17.46 9.69 1.11
CA SER A 143 18.42 10.64 1.68
C SER A 143 19.26 10.06 2.83
N GLY A 144 18.69 9.10 3.58
CA GLY A 144 19.22 8.64 4.86
C GLY A 144 19.05 9.62 6.01
N THR A 145 18.32 10.73 5.81
CA THR A 145 18.13 11.81 6.80
C THR A 145 16.67 12.02 7.22
N THR A 146 15.74 11.25 6.69
CA THR A 146 14.36 11.24 7.18
C THR A 146 14.39 10.80 8.64
N THR A 147 13.80 11.61 9.52
CA THR A 147 14.02 11.52 10.99
C THR A 147 13.65 10.16 11.54
N GLU A 148 12.46 9.67 11.21
CA GLU A 148 11.89 8.45 11.77
C GLU A 148 12.75 7.20 11.43
N PRO A 149 13.01 6.88 10.16
CA PRO A 149 13.86 5.73 9.82
C PRO A 149 15.33 5.93 10.21
N ALA A 150 15.86 7.16 10.19
CA ALA A 150 17.24 7.41 10.61
C ALA A 150 17.43 7.14 12.11
N LEU A 151 16.44 7.49 12.94
CA LEU A 151 16.44 7.26 14.38
C LEU A 151 16.37 5.76 14.68
N ALA A 152 15.43 5.05 14.09
CA ALA A 152 15.28 3.61 14.23
C ALA A 152 16.54 2.86 13.76
N PHE A 153 17.08 3.23 12.60
CA PHE A 153 18.29 2.60 12.08
C PHE A 153 19.51 2.81 12.98
N ARG A 154 19.71 4.01 13.51
CA ARG A 154 20.80 4.32 14.43
C ARG A 154 20.79 3.41 15.67
N ILE A 155 19.60 3.18 16.25
CA ILE A 155 19.42 2.36 17.45
C ILE A 155 19.59 0.88 17.11
N LEU A 156 18.87 0.38 16.10
CA LEU A 156 18.87 -1.05 15.79
C LEU A 156 20.18 -1.52 15.13
N LYS A 157 20.86 -0.65 14.33
CA LYS A 157 22.21 -0.92 13.84
C LYS A 157 23.19 -1.16 14.99
N LYS A 158 23.17 -0.24 15.98
CA LYS A 158 24.05 -0.39 17.15
C LYS A 158 23.75 -1.69 17.89
N GLN A 159 22.48 -2.03 18.13
CA GLN A 159 22.09 -3.27 18.78
C GLN A 159 22.58 -4.50 18.01
N LEU A 160 22.45 -4.50 16.68
CA LEU A 160 22.94 -5.59 15.85
C LEU A 160 24.46 -5.73 15.92
N GLU A 161 25.20 -4.61 15.80
CA GLU A 161 26.66 -4.60 15.89
C GLU A 161 27.18 -5.05 17.28
N ASP A 162 26.50 -4.67 18.34
CA ASP A 162 26.82 -5.11 19.71
C ASP A 162 26.58 -6.62 19.88
N ALA A 163 25.58 -7.19 19.20
CA ALA A 163 25.22 -8.60 19.31
C ALA A 163 26.13 -9.53 18.50
N VAL A 164 26.51 -9.15 17.28
CA VAL A 164 27.23 -10.04 16.33
C VAL A 164 28.56 -9.50 15.83
N GLY A 165 28.94 -8.29 16.23
CA GLY A 165 30.12 -7.58 15.73
C GLY A 165 29.91 -6.93 14.35
N LYS A 166 30.69 -5.90 14.02
CA LYS A 166 30.54 -5.12 12.80
C LYS A 166 30.69 -5.96 11.51
N GLU A 167 31.62 -6.89 11.50
CA GLU A 167 31.92 -7.70 10.32
C GLU A 167 30.76 -8.64 9.96
N GLU A 168 30.08 -9.23 10.94
CA GLU A 168 28.90 -10.05 10.67
C GLU A 168 27.67 -9.18 10.42
N ALA A 169 27.51 -8.07 11.14
CA ALA A 169 26.39 -7.14 10.99
C ALA A 169 26.26 -6.62 9.56
N LYS A 170 27.38 -6.31 8.87
CA LYS A 170 27.36 -5.82 7.48
C LYS A 170 26.73 -6.80 6.49
N HIS A 171 26.78 -8.11 6.78
CA HIS A 171 26.16 -9.15 5.96
C HIS A 171 24.68 -9.37 6.27
N ARG A 172 24.15 -8.71 7.30
CA ARG A 172 22.75 -8.74 7.73
C ARG A 172 22.04 -7.38 7.52
N ILE A 173 22.78 -6.39 7.01
CA ILE A 173 22.24 -5.06 6.68
C ILE A 173 22.23 -4.90 5.17
N VAL A 174 21.05 -4.53 4.64
CA VAL A 174 20.88 -4.11 3.25
C VAL A 174 20.37 -2.68 3.24
N ALA A 175 21.01 -1.80 2.46
CA ALA A 175 20.58 -0.42 2.28
C ALA A 175 19.90 -0.23 0.92
N ILE A 176 18.65 0.24 0.92
CA ILE A 176 17.94 0.64 -0.29
C ILE A 176 17.91 2.16 -0.28
N THR A 177 18.68 2.80 -1.19
CA THR A 177 18.97 4.23 -1.10
C THR A 177 19.27 4.85 -2.47
N ASP A 178 19.63 6.12 -2.49
CA ASP A 178 20.07 6.83 -3.70
C ASP A 178 21.30 6.17 -4.34
N ALA A 179 21.45 6.31 -5.64
CA ALA A 179 22.54 5.71 -6.40
C ALA A 179 23.90 6.31 -6.07
N LYS A 180 23.95 7.62 -5.72
CA LYS A 180 25.20 8.40 -5.69
C LYS A 180 25.38 9.28 -4.46
N ARG A 181 24.31 9.66 -3.77
CA ARG A 181 24.32 10.72 -2.75
C ARG A 181 23.42 10.38 -1.56
N GLY A 182 23.60 11.14 -0.48
CA GLY A 182 22.83 11.01 0.74
C GLY A 182 23.59 10.26 1.84
N ALA A 183 23.16 10.49 3.08
CA ALA A 183 23.84 9.94 4.26
C ALA A 183 23.85 8.41 4.27
N LEU A 184 22.75 7.76 3.85
CA LEU A 184 22.68 6.30 3.81
C LEU A 184 23.57 5.73 2.71
N ARG A 185 23.68 6.37 1.54
CA ARG A 185 24.59 5.97 0.48
C ARG A 185 26.05 6.02 0.97
N THR A 186 26.45 7.17 1.55
CA THR A 186 27.78 7.33 2.11
C THR A 186 28.10 6.27 3.16
N LEU A 187 27.20 6.03 4.09
CA LEU A 187 27.38 5.03 5.13
C LEU A 187 27.48 3.61 4.54
N ALA A 188 26.63 3.26 3.59
CA ALA A 188 26.63 1.95 2.96
C ALA A 188 27.94 1.66 2.22
N ASP A 189 28.51 2.67 1.55
CA ASP A 189 29.80 2.55 0.87
C ASP A 189 30.96 2.40 1.87
N GLN A 190 30.92 3.15 2.99
CA GLN A 190 31.95 3.08 4.03
C GLN A 190 31.97 1.73 4.79
N GLU A 191 30.78 1.21 5.11
CA GLU A 191 30.63 -0.02 5.88
C GLU A 191 30.59 -1.28 4.99
N GLY A 192 30.44 -1.12 3.67
CA GLY A 192 30.37 -2.23 2.71
C GLY A 192 29.05 -2.99 2.73
N TYR A 193 27.92 -2.32 2.96
CA TYR A 193 26.60 -2.95 2.91
C TYR A 193 26.21 -3.33 1.49
N LYS A 194 25.47 -4.45 1.32
CA LYS A 194 24.73 -4.71 0.08
C LYS A 194 23.74 -3.57 -0.15
N THR A 195 23.67 -3.08 -1.38
CA THR A 195 22.77 -1.96 -1.70
C THR A 195 21.88 -2.24 -2.88
N PHE A 196 20.69 -1.62 -2.87
CA PHE A 196 19.82 -1.46 -4.02
C PHE A 196 19.48 0.02 -4.22
N ILE A 197 19.14 0.38 -5.45
CA ILE A 197 18.91 1.76 -5.84
C ILE A 197 17.41 2.07 -5.76
N ILE A 198 17.08 3.22 -5.17
CA ILE A 198 15.77 3.85 -5.30
C ILE A 198 15.77 4.66 -6.59
N PRO A 199 14.94 4.34 -7.59
CA PRO A 199 14.86 5.11 -8.82
C PRO A 199 14.49 6.56 -8.55
N ASP A 200 15.16 7.49 -9.23
CA ASP A 200 14.91 8.93 -9.04
C ASP A 200 13.54 9.38 -9.52
N ASN A 201 13.05 8.69 -10.54
CA ASN A 201 11.80 8.99 -11.23
C ASN A 201 10.58 8.18 -10.73
N VAL A 202 10.67 7.53 -9.57
CA VAL A 202 9.55 6.82 -8.93
C VAL A 202 9.26 7.44 -7.56
N GLY A 203 8.04 7.94 -7.40
CA GLY A 203 7.57 8.46 -6.12
C GLY A 203 7.35 7.35 -5.09
N GLY A 204 7.49 7.66 -3.78
CA GLY A 204 7.41 6.67 -2.70
C GLY A 204 6.13 5.81 -2.74
N ARG A 205 4.97 6.42 -2.94
CA ARG A 205 3.68 5.70 -2.99
C ARG A 205 3.46 4.83 -4.24
N PHE A 206 4.34 4.97 -5.26
CA PHE A 206 4.37 4.17 -6.49
C PHE A 206 5.54 3.17 -6.53
N SER A 207 6.20 2.91 -5.39
CA SER A 207 7.51 2.24 -5.38
C SER A 207 7.49 0.77 -4.98
N VAL A 208 6.33 0.16 -4.75
CA VAL A 208 6.24 -1.22 -4.26
C VAL A 208 6.92 -2.24 -5.19
N LEU A 209 6.89 -2.01 -6.49
CA LEU A 209 7.52 -2.87 -7.50
C LEU A 209 9.01 -2.51 -7.78
N THR A 210 9.59 -1.57 -7.03
CA THR A 210 11.03 -1.35 -6.99
C THR A 210 11.68 -2.25 -5.92
N PRO A 211 13.01 -2.28 -5.79
CA PRO A 211 13.67 -3.00 -4.68
C PRO A 211 13.15 -2.62 -3.28
N ILE A 212 12.53 -1.42 -3.13
CA ILE A 212 11.88 -0.97 -1.88
C ILE A 212 10.87 -2.00 -1.38
N GLY A 213 9.98 -2.46 -2.25
CA GLY A 213 8.98 -3.47 -1.91
C GLY A 213 9.48 -4.89 -2.16
N LEU A 214 10.11 -5.12 -3.32
CA LEU A 214 10.44 -6.48 -3.77
C LEU A 214 11.42 -7.22 -2.84
N LEU A 215 12.42 -6.53 -2.27
CA LEU A 215 13.38 -7.22 -1.40
C LEU A 215 12.74 -7.72 -0.09
N PRO A 216 12.06 -6.88 0.71
CA PRO A 216 11.43 -7.37 1.94
C PRO A 216 10.34 -8.42 1.66
N ILE A 217 9.60 -8.29 0.55
CA ILE A 217 8.59 -9.27 0.10
C ILE A 217 9.25 -10.62 -0.21
N ALA A 218 10.40 -10.61 -0.92
CA ALA A 218 11.17 -11.82 -1.19
C ALA A 218 11.72 -12.44 0.10
N VAL A 219 12.18 -11.63 1.07
CA VAL A 219 12.63 -12.13 2.39
C VAL A 219 11.50 -12.82 3.15
N ALA A 220 10.28 -12.31 3.06
CA ALA A 220 9.09 -12.95 3.62
C ALA A 220 8.71 -14.29 2.92
N GLY A 221 9.42 -14.67 1.85
CA GLY A 221 9.20 -15.92 1.12
C GLY A 221 8.10 -15.84 0.06
N ILE A 222 7.63 -14.67 -0.27
CA ILE A 222 6.59 -14.44 -1.26
C ILE A 222 7.21 -14.34 -2.66
N SER A 223 6.55 -14.91 -3.68
CA SER A 223 7.01 -14.87 -5.07
C SER A 223 6.93 -13.45 -5.65
N ILE A 224 8.07 -12.78 -5.74
CA ILE A 224 8.14 -11.46 -6.40
C ILE A 224 7.95 -11.57 -7.91
N ARG A 225 8.24 -12.74 -8.50
CA ARG A 225 8.01 -12.99 -9.93
C ARG A 225 6.54 -13.02 -10.26
N ASP A 226 5.71 -13.66 -9.44
CA ASP A 226 4.26 -13.67 -9.64
C ASP A 226 3.66 -12.28 -9.40
N LEU A 227 4.17 -11.55 -8.39
CA LEU A 227 3.74 -10.17 -8.12
C LEU A 227 4.00 -9.26 -9.36
N VAL A 228 5.22 -9.31 -9.89
CA VAL A 228 5.59 -8.55 -11.09
C VAL A 228 4.81 -9.02 -12.32
N ALA A 229 4.63 -10.32 -12.50
CA ALA A 229 3.84 -10.86 -13.63
C ALA A 229 2.38 -10.37 -13.58
N GLY A 230 1.79 -10.29 -12.39
CA GLY A 230 0.46 -9.71 -12.19
C GLY A 230 0.42 -8.24 -12.62
N ALA A 231 1.39 -7.45 -12.17
CA ALA A 231 1.49 -6.04 -12.56
C ALA A 231 1.70 -5.85 -14.07
N VAL A 232 2.55 -6.66 -14.71
CA VAL A 232 2.74 -6.66 -16.19
C VAL A 232 1.43 -6.97 -16.91
N SER A 233 0.64 -7.92 -16.39
CA SER A 233 -0.67 -8.25 -16.97
C SER A 233 -1.62 -7.05 -16.93
N MET A 234 -1.63 -6.31 -15.82
CA MET A 234 -2.49 -5.14 -15.63
C MET A 234 -1.96 -3.91 -16.40
N GLU A 235 -0.63 -3.73 -16.50
CA GLU A 235 -0.02 -2.71 -17.36
C GLU A 235 -0.55 -2.84 -18.79
N LYS A 236 -0.56 -4.07 -19.34
CA LYS A 236 -1.10 -4.35 -20.67
C LYS A 236 -2.61 -4.12 -20.76
N ALA A 237 -3.37 -4.53 -19.73
CA ALA A 237 -4.82 -4.39 -19.72
C ALA A 237 -5.30 -2.93 -19.58
N THR A 238 -4.41 -2.02 -19.18
CA THR A 238 -4.70 -0.58 -19.00
C THR A 238 -3.80 0.32 -19.86
N ASP A 239 -3.20 -0.25 -20.91
CA ASP A 239 -2.36 0.49 -21.86
C ASP A 239 -3.15 1.59 -22.58
N ALA A 240 -2.43 2.59 -23.12
CA ALA A 240 -3.04 3.69 -23.85
C ALA A 240 -3.80 3.28 -25.12
N SER A 241 -3.48 2.12 -25.68
CA SER A 241 -4.16 1.54 -26.85
C SER A 241 -5.47 0.82 -26.52
N VAL A 242 -5.74 0.56 -25.21
CA VAL A 242 -6.98 -0.11 -24.78
C VAL A 242 -8.14 0.87 -24.81
N PRO A 243 -9.25 0.56 -25.53
CA PRO A 243 -10.42 1.41 -25.57
C PRO A 243 -10.99 1.71 -24.17
N PHE A 244 -11.57 2.88 -23.99
CA PHE A 244 -12.13 3.30 -22.69
C PHE A 244 -13.05 2.25 -22.08
N ALA A 245 -13.95 1.67 -22.87
CA ALA A 245 -14.94 0.69 -22.41
C ALA A 245 -14.32 -0.61 -21.87
N ASP A 246 -13.06 -0.92 -22.25
CA ASP A 246 -12.32 -2.11 -21.84
C ASP A 246 -11.21 -1.78 -20.82
N ASN A 247 -10.95 -0.48 -20.58
CA ASN A 247 -9.90 -0.01 -19.67
C ASN A 247 -10.46 0.27 -18.28
N MET A 248 -10.35 -0.70 -17.40
CA MET A 248 -10.91 -0.59 -16.04
C MET A 248 -10.34 0.57 -15.23
N ALA A 249 -9.08 0.97 -15.43
CA ALA A 249 -8.47 2.09 -14.74
C ALA A 249 -9.08 3.44 -15.20
N ALA A 250 -9.38 3.57 -16.49
CA ALA A 250 -10.06 4.73 -17.04
C ALA A 250 -11.52 4.83 -16.55
N ILE A 251 -12.26 3.70 -16.57
CA ILE A 251 -13.66 3.66 -16.07
C ILE A 251 -13.70 4.00 -14.59
N TYR A 252 -12.80 3.43 -13.78
CA TYR A 252 -12.76 3.72 -12.35
C TYR A 252 -12.47 5.20 -12.08
N ALA A 253 -11.46 5.78 -12.73
CA ALA A 253 -11.13 7.19 -12.61
C ALA A 253 -12.29 8.10 -13.06
N ALA A 254 -12.96 7.77 -14.16
CA ALA A 254 -14.13 8.51 -14.64
C ALA A 254 -15.30 8.44 -13.65
N THR A 255 -15.61 7.24 -13.13
CA THR A 255 -16.69 7.05 -12.16
C THR A 255 -16.43 7.84 -10.88
N ARG A 256 -15.22 7.79 -10.33
CA ARG A 256 -14.82 8.56 -9.14
C ARG A 256 -14.98 10.06 -9.36
N ASN A 257 -14.50 10.57 -10.49
CA ASN A 257 -14.60 11.99 -10.83
C ASN A 257 -16.04 12.45 -11.01
N GLU A 258 -16.92 11.61 -11.60
CA GLU A 258 -18.35 11.93 -11.69
C GLU A 258 -19.04 11.90 -10.34
N LEU A 259 -18.74 10.93 -9.47
CA LEU A 259 -19.23 10.90 -8.10
C LEU A 259 -18.78 12.15 -7.32
N TYR A 260 -17.51 12.56 -7.48
CA TYR A 260 -17.00 13.78 -6.86
C TYR A 260 -17.74 15.04 -7.31
N LYS A 261 -18.05 15.19 -8.60
CA LYS A 261 -18.87 16.29 -9.14
C LYS A 261 -20.28 16.28 -8.56
N ASN A 262 -20.82 15.09 -8.29
CA ASN A 262 -22.12 14.90 -7.67
C ASN A 262 -22.10 14.96 -6.12
N GLY A 263 -21.05 15.56 -5.53
CA GLY A 263 -20.98 15.84 -4.10
C GLY A 263 -20.44 14.70 -3.24
N LYS A 264 -20.06 13.56 -3.81
CA LYS A 264 -19.43 12.46 -3.08
C LYS A 264 -17.94 12.79 -2.87
N LYS A 265 -17.59 13.24 -1.67
CA LYS A 265 -16.26 13.79 -1.33
C LYS A 265 -15.35 12.82 -0.61
N ILE A 266 -15.86 11.71 -0.15
CA ILE A 266 -15.16 10.69 0.62
C ILE A 266 -15.34 9.36 -0.08
N GLU A 267 -14.24 8.68 -0.38
CA GLU A 267 -14.24 7.31 -0.86
C GLU A 267 -13.80 6.38 0.26
N ILE A 268 -14.59 5.35 0.55
CA ILE A 268 -14.29 4.32 1.53
C ILE A 268 -13.88 3.05 0.79
N LEU A 269 -12.62 2.66 0.90
CA LEU A 269 -12.18 1.34 0.46
C LEU A 269 -12.60 0.31 1.50
N ALA A 270 -13.56 -0.55 1.14
CA ALA A 270 -14.10 -1.58 2.00
C ALA A 270 -13.60 -2.96 1.61
N ASN A 271 -13.24 -3.78 2.59
CA ASN A 271 -12.88 -5.18 2.36
C ASN A 271 -13.56 -6.08 3.41
N PHE A 272 -13.77 -7.36 3.05
CA PHE A 272 -14.33 -8.40 3.92
C PHE A 272 -13.27 -9.46 4.28
N HIS A 273 -12.00 -9.20 3.99
CA HIS A 273 -10.88 -10.07 4.29
C HIS A 273 -9.86 -9.32 5.14
N PRO A 274 -9.66 -9.67 6.44
CA PRO A 274 -8.76 -8.95 7.34
C PRO A 274 -7.33 -8.82 6.82
N LYS A 275 -6.88 -9.75 5.99
CA LYS A 275 -5.57 -9.70 5.32
C LYS A 275 -5.39 -8.51 4.37
N LEU A 276 -6.47 -7.87 3.92
CA LEU A 276 -6.41 -6.73 3.00
C LEU A 276 -6.34 -5.38 3.70
N HIS A 277 -6.31 -5.35 5.03
CA HIS A 277 -6.21 -4.12 5.82
C HIS A 277 -5.08 -3.19 5.33
N TYR A 278 -3.86 -3.70 5.21
CA TYR A 278 -2.73 -2.88 4.77
C TYR A 278 -2.74 -2.55 3.27
N ILE A 279 -3.50 -3.27 2.45
CA ILE A 279 -3.80 -2.83 1.07
C ILE A 279 -4.56 -1.51 1.11
N ALA A 280 -5.56 -1.39 2.00
CA ALA A 280 -6.30 -0.15 2.18
C ALA A 280 -5.43 0.99 2.77
N GLU A 281 -4.51 0.69 3.70
CA GLU A 281 -3.56 1.68 4.24
C GLU A 281 -2.62 2.22 3.15
N TRP A 282 -2.07 1.34 2.29
CA TRP A 282 -1.28 1.75 1.13
C TRP A 282 -2.12 2.58 0.15
N TRP A 283 -3.35 2.17 -0.13
CA TRP A 283 -4.27 2.87 -1.03
C TRP A 283 -4.62 4.27 -0.51
N LYS A 284 -4.79 4.44 0.80
CA LYS A 284 -4.99 5.77 1.41
C LYS A 284 -3.81 6.71 1.16
N GLN A 285 -2.58 6.21 1.28
CA GLN A 285 -1.41 7.02 0.94
C GLN A 285 -1.39 7.35 -0.55
N LEU A 286 -1.65 6.37 -1.42
CA LEU A 286 -1.64 6.55 -2.86
C LEU A 286 -2.57 7.70 -3.27
N TYR A 287 -3.84 7.64 -2.89
CA TYR A 287 -4.82 8.65 -3.27
C TYR A 287 -4.72 9.95 -2.47
N GLY A 288 -4.49 9.88 -1.17
CA GLY A 288 -4.37 11.05 -0.31
C GLY A 288 -3.25 12.01 -0.74
N GLU A 289 -2.06 11.47 -0.98
CA GLU A 289 -0.93 12.28 -1.47
C GLU A 289 -1.07 12.70 -2.94
N SER A 290 -1.80 11.94 -3.76
CA SER A 290 -1.90 12.22 -5.20
C SER A 290 -2.99 13.22 -5.52
N GLU A 291 -4.15 13.17 -4.87
CA GLU A 291 -5.32 13.98 -5.21
C GLU A 291 -5.60 15.15 -4.26
N GLY A 292 -5.25 15.05 -2.98
CA GLY A 292 -5.53 16.07 -1.96
C GLY A 292 -4.71 17.32 -2.13
N LYS A 293 -4.99 18.15 -3.15
CA LYS A 293 -4.22 19.34 -3.54
C LYS A 293 -5.13 20.45 -4.04
N ASP A 294 -4.68 21.69 -3.93
CA ASP A 294 -5.35 22.88 -4.46
C ASP A 294 -6.81 23.02 -3.99
N GLY A 295 -7.10 22.58 -2.76
CA GLY A 295 -8.47 22.56 -2.21
C GLY A 295 -9.41 21.55 -2.88
N LYS A 296 -8.87 20.57 -3.62
CA LYS A 296 -9.60 19.51 -4.31
C LYS A 296 -9.21 18.14 -3.77
N GLY A 297 -9.89 17.13 -4.26
CA GLY A 297 -9.59 15.71 -4.03
C GLY A 297 -10.69 14.99 -3.26
N ILE A 298 -10.76 13.69 -3.50
CA ILE A 298 -11.62 12.76 -2.77
C ILE A 298 -10.83 12.30 -1.55
N PHE A 299 -11.43 12.43 -0.36
CA PHE A 299 -10.77 11.98 0.88
C PHE A 299 -10.79 10.44 0.95
N PRO A 300 -9.62 9.78 1.00
CA PRO A 300 -9.57 8.33 1.05
C PRO A 300 -9.72 7.83 2.50
N ALA A 301 -10.74 7.03 2.75
CA ALA A 301 -10.97 6.32 3.99
C ALA A 301 -10.99 4.82 3.76
N SER A 302 -10.99 4.01 4.82
CA SER A 302 -11.14 2.55 4.71
C SER A 302 -11.91 1.98 5.88
N VAL A 303 -12.54 0.81 5.65
CA VAL A 303 -13.20 -0.01 6.67
C VAL A 303 -12.88 -1.48 6.45
N ASP A 304 -12.73 -2.20 7.55
CA ASP A 304 -12.58 -3.66 7.56
C ASP A 304 -13.90 -4.29 8.01
N LEU A 305 -14.59 -4.91 7.09
CA LEU A 305 -15.88 -5.53 7.36
C LEU A 305 -15.70 -7.04 7.66
N THR A 306 -16.49 -7.63 8.54
CA THR A 306 -17.72 -7.08 9.18
C THR A 306 -17.48 -6.26 10.45
N THR A 307 -16.24 -6.19 10.98
CA THR A 307 -15.99 -5.54 12.27
C THR A 307 -16.48 -4.08 12.29
N ASP A 308 -16.21 -3.32 11.23
CA ASP A 308 -16.61 -1.92 11.14
C ASP A 308 -18.11 -1.69 10.86
N LEU A 309 -18.89 -2.73 10.60
CA LEU A 309 -20.36 -2.60 10.64
C LEU A 309 -20.83 -2.28 12.07
N HIS A 310 -20.04 -2.71 13.07
CA HIS A 310 -20.33 -2.44 14.50
C HIS A 310 -19.69 -1.12 15.01
N SER A 311 -19.14 -0.31 14.10
CA SER A 311 -18.56 1.01 14.40
C SER A 311 -19.02 2.05 13.37
N MET A 312 -18.52 1.99 12.15
CA MET A 312 -18.80 2.93 11.06
C MET A 312 -20.09 2.61 10.30
N GLY A 313 -20.66 1.40 10.45
CA GLY A 313 -21.85 0.96 9.72
C GLY A 313 -23.05 1.90 9.89
N GLN A 314 -23.31 2.40 11.10
CA GLN A 314 -24.37 3.37 11.34
C GLN A 314 -24.17 4.66 10.52
N TRP A 315 -22.95 5.20 10.50
CA TRP A 315 -22.67 6.43 9.79
C TRP A 315 -22.76 6.23 8.27
N ILE A 316 -22.25 5.12 7.76
CA ILE A 316 -22.32 4.79 6.34
C ILE A 316 -23.77 4.64 5.92
N GLN A 317 -24.60 3.91 6.70
CA GLN A 317 -26.00 3.63 6.37
C GLN A 317 -26.91 4.87 6.46
N ASP A 318 -26.72 5.74 7.45
CA ASP A 318 -27.70 6.77 7.83
C ASP A 318 -27.07 8.15 8.09
N GLY A 319 -25.77 8.32 7.89
CA GLY A 319 -25.07 9.60 8.01
C GLY A 319 -25.20 10.48 6.77
N GLU A 320 -24.33 11.46 6.63
CA GLU A 320 -24.32 12.41 5.51
C GLU A 320 -23.99 11.72 4.18
N ARG A 321 -24.71 12.05 3.11
CA ARG A 321 -24.59 11.40 1.79
C ARG A 321 -23.39 11.88 0.96
N THR A 322 -22.28 12.21 1.61
CA THR A 322 -21.03 12.68 0.97
C THR A 322 -20.06 11.58 0.58
N ILE A 323 -20.39 10.33 0.91
CA ILE A 323 -19.54 9.14 0.71
C ILE A 323 -19.97 8.29 -0.48
N PHE A 324 -19.01 7.50 -0.98
CA PHE A 324 -19.22 6.30 -1.79
C PHE A 324 -18.22 5.23 -1.38
N GLU A 325 -18.45 3.99 -1.78
CA GLU A 325 -17.59 2.87 -1.45
C GLU A 325 -16.95 2.26 -2.69
N THR A 326 -15.70 1.79 -2.51
CA THR A 326 -15.04 0.84 -3.41
C THR A 326 -14.79 -0.44 -2.65
N VAL A 327 -15.49 -1.52 -2.99
CA VAL A 327 -15.43 -2.82 -2.32
C VAL A 327 -14.46 -3.73 -3.05
N ILE A 328 -13.43 -4.25 -2.35
CA ILE A 328 -12.59 -5.33 -2.84
C ILE A 328 -13.29 -6.65 -2.49
N SER A 329 -13.79 -7.34 -3.51
CA SER A 329 -14.51 -8.60 -3.38
C SER A 329 -13.61 -9.75 -3.83
N VAL A 330 -13.38 -10.74 -2.98
CA VAL A 330 -12.54 -11.93 -3.25
C VAL A 330 -13.44 -13.11 -3.61
N GLU A 331 -13.21 -13.74 -4.78
CA GLU A 331 -14.07 -14.83 -5.26
C GLU A 331 -13.81 -16.17 -4.52
N ALA A 332 -12.56 -16.46 -4.15
CA ALA A 332 -12.18 -17.70 -3.49
C ALA A 332 -11.14 -17.47 -2.37
N THR A 333 -11.26 -18.24 -1.31
CA THR A 333 -10.29 -18.30 -0.20
C THR A 333 -9.38 -19.53 -0.32
N ASP A 334 -8.16 -19.46 0.22
CA ASP A 334 -7.19 -20.56 0.21
C ASP A 334 -7.58 -21.71 1.15
N HIS A 335 -8.40 -21.42 2.16
CA HIS A 335 -8.75 -22.37 3.22
C HIS A 335 -10.25 -22.48 3.37
N SER A 336 -10.69 -23.63 3.86
CA SER A 336 -12.09 -23.94 4.06
C SER A 336 -12.34 -24.28 5.53
N VAL A 337 -13.34 -23.63 6.12
CA VAL A 337 -13.84 -23.91 7.47
C VAL A 337 -15.34 -24.09 7.39
N LEU A 338 -15.85 -25.25 7.85
CA LEU A 338 -17.27 -25.52 7.92
C LEU A 338 -17.83 -25.14 9.29
N VAL A 339 -19.04 -24.58 9.29
CA VAL A 339 -19.80 -24.32 10.52
C VAL A 339 -20.28 -25.67 11.09
N PRO A 340 -19.93 -26.04 12.32
CA PRO A 340 -20.40 -27.28 12.93
C PRO A 340 -21.89 -27.16 13.35
N THR A 341 -22.52 -28.28 13.54
CA THR A 341 -23.83 -28.38 14.22
C THR A 341 -23.61 -28.34 15.74
N ASP A 342 -24.42 -27.57 16.47
CA ASP A 342 -24.50 -27.59 17.92
C ASP A 342 -25.83 -28.24 18.36
N GLU A 343 -25.77 -29.24 19.26
CA GLU A 343 -26.97 -29.98 19.69
C GLU A 343 -27.98 -29.10 20.44
N ALA A 344 -27.50 -28.09 21.16
CA ALA A 344 -28.35 -27.22 21.96
C ALA A 344 -28.92 -26.02 21.17
N ASP A 345 -28.25 -25.64 20.07
CA ASP A 345 -28.62 -24.50 19.21
C ASP A 345 -28.98 -23.21 19.98
N LEU A 346 -28.29 -22.94 21.08
CA LEU A 346 -28.61 -21.81 21.97
C LEU A 346 -28.34 -20.45 21.30
N ASP A 347 -27.45 -20.42 20.33
CA ASP A 347 -27.12 -19.24 19.53
C ASP A 347 -28.04 -19.11 18.28
N GLY A 348 -28.84 -20.14 17.98
CA GLY A 348 -29.75 -20.17 16.83
C GLY A 348 -29.02 -20.25 15.48
N LEU A 349 -27.75 -20.73 15.44
CA LEU A 349 -26.93 -20.71 14.23
C LEU A 349 -26.95 -22.04 13.44
N ASN A 350 -27.71 -23.05 13.85
CA ASN A 350 -27.78 -24.33 13.12
C ASN A 350 -28.26 -24.20 11.67
N PHE A 351 -28.94 -23.12 11.30
CA PHE A 351 -29.26 -22.85 9.89
C PHE A 351 -28.03 -22.60 9.01
N LEU A 352 -26.85 -22.35 9.61
CA LEU A 352 -25.57 -22.21 8.94
C LEU A 352 -24.77 -23.54 8.93
N ALA A 353 -25.20 -24.53 9.70
CA ALA A 353 -24.45 -25.78 9.82
C ALA A 353 -24.20 -26.43 8.45
N GLY A 354 -22.96 -26.86 8.23
CA GLY A 354 -22.49 -27.41 6.96
C GLY A 354 -22.16 -26.39 5.87
N LYS A 355 -22.40 -25.11 6.09
CA LYS A 355 -21.95 -24.04 5.19
C LYS A 355 -20.48 -23.69 5.46
N HIS A 356 -19.78 -23.22 4.41
CA HIS A 356 -18.46 -22.62 4.58
C HIS A 356 -18.58 -21.22 5.21
N VAL A 357 -17.63 -20.88 6.11
CA VAL A 357 -17.57 -19.53 6.71
C VAL A 357 -17.43 -18.45 5.62
N ASP A 358 -16.70 -18.73 4.53
CA ASP A 358 -16.59 -17.82 3.39
C ASP A 358 -17.94 -17.59 2.68
N GLU A 359 -18.82 -18.60 2.61
CA GLU A 359 -20.18 -18.42 2.07
C GLU A 359 -20.97 -17.42 2.90
N VAL A 360 -20.87 -17.51 4.22
CA VAL A 360 -21.53 -16.55 5.14
C VAL A 360 -20.94 -15.16 4.96
N ASN A 361 -19.62 -15.05 4.84
CA ASN A 361 -18.93 -13.77 4.62
C ASN A 361 -19.36 -13.11 3.29
N LYS A 362 -19.50 -13.88 2.21
CA LYS A 362 -20.00 -13.38 0.92
C LYS A 362 -21.44 -12.89 0.99
N MET A 363 -22.29 -13.56 1.77
CA MET A 363 -23.67 -13.07 2.00
C MET A 363 -23.67 -11.79 2.83
N ALA A 364 -22.75 -11.64 3.80
CA ALA A 364 -22.57 -10.40 4.52
C ALA A 364 -22.09 -9.27 3.58
N GLU A 365 -21.13 -9.54 2.70
CA GLU A 365 -20.68 -8.57 1.68
C GLU A 365 -21.84 -8.11 0.79
N LEU A 366 -22.59 -9.06 0.23
CA LEU A 366 -23.71 -8.74 -0.66
C LEU A 366 -24.82 -7.98 0.06
N GLY A 367 -25.19 -8.44 1.26
CA GLY A 367 -26.23 -7.79 2.08
C GLY A 367 -25.86 -6.37 2.47
N THR A 368 -24.60 -6.13 2.84
CA THR A 368 -24.08 -4.80 3.16
C THR A 368 -24.10 -3.88 1.94
N GLN A 369 -23.61 -4.34 0.78
CA GLN A 369 -23.66 -3.54 -0.44
C GLN A 369 -25.10 -3.16 -0.84
N LEU A 370 -26.06 -4.09 -0.72
CA LEU A 370 -27.46 -3.79 -1.02
C LEU A 370 -28.01 -2.72 -0.08
N ALA A 371 -27.80 -2.89 1.23
CA ALA A 371 -28.29 -1.95 2.25
C ALA A 371 -27.68 -0.54 2.05
N HIS A 372 -26.37 -0.44 1.80
CA HIS A 372 -25.70 0.84 1.60
C HIS A 372 -26.19 1.53 0.32
N VAL A 373 -26.39 0.80 -0.79
CA VAL A 373 -26.91 1.34 -2.05
C VAL A 373 -28.35 1.83 -1.86
N ASP A 374 -29.21 1.05 -1.21
CA ASP A 374 -30.58 1.46 -0.87
C ASP A 374 -30.61 2.71 0.03
N GLY A 375 -29.61 2.86 0.89
CA GLY A 375 -29.36 4.05 1.71
C GLY A 375 -28.76 5.25 0.95
N GLY A 376 -28.50 5.13 -0.36
CA GLY A 376 -27.94 6.21 -1.20
C GLY A 376 -26.42 6.33 -1.15
N VAL A 377 -25.70 5.25 -0.78
CA VAL A 377 -24.25 5.15 -0.83
C VAL A 377 -23.84 4.34 -2.06
N PRO A 378 -23.33 5.00 -3.13
CA PRO A 378 -22.90 4.30 -4.34
C PRO A 378 -21.76 3.33 -4.05
N ASN A 379 -21.77 2.17 -4.71
CA ASN A 379 -20.75 1.16 -4.57
C ASN A 379 -20.07 0.87 -5.93
N ILE A 380 -18.76 0.93 -5.95
CA ILE A 380 -17.89 0.38 -7.01
C ILE A 380 -17.36 -0.95 -6.49
N LYS A 381 -17.28 -1.99 -7.33
CA LYS A 381 -16.76 -3.27 -6.92
C LYS A 381 -15.55 -3.68 -7.77
N VAL A 382 -14.44 -3.99 -7.11
CA VAL A 382 -13.24 -4.60 -7.70
C VAL A 382 -13.27 -6.08 -7.33
N ASN A 383 -13.52 -6.95 -8.33
CA ASN A 383 -13.52 -8.39 -8.12
C ASN A 383 -12.11 -8.93 -8.29
N MET A 384 -11.64 -9.66 -7.30
CA MET A 384 -10.36 -10.36 -7.28
C MET A 384 -10.62 -11.87 -7.17
N PRO A 385 -10.10 -12.69 -8.10
CA PRO A 385 -10.37 -14.13 -8.06
C PRO A 385 -9.91 -14.82 -6.77
N GLU A 386 -8.75 -14.46 -6.25
CA GLU A 386 -8.15 -14.98 -5.02
C GLU A 386 -7.11 -14.00 -4.48
N VAL A 387 -6.69 -14.14 -3.23
CA VAL A 387 -5.59 -13.36 -2.65
C VAL A 387 -4.26 -14.07 -2.95
N SER A 388 -3.64 -13.73 -4.06
CA SER A 388 -2.32 -14.26 -4.46
C SER A 388 -1.37 -13.16 -4.88
N ALA A 389 -0.07 -13.45 -4.95
CA ALA A 389 0.94 -12.48 -5.39
C ALA A 389 0.61 -11.90 -6.76
N PHE A 390 0.12 -12.74 -7.69
CA PHE A 390 -0.28 -12.31 -9.02
C PHE A 390 -1.43 -11.27 -9.00
N TYR A 391 -2.50 -11.55 -8.28
CA TYR A 391 -3.65 -10.63 -8.22
C TYR A 391 -3.38 -9.39 -7.39
N ILE A 392 -2.55 -9.50 -6.35
CA ILE A 392 -2.06 -8.33 -5.62
C ILE A 392 -1.21 -7.43 -6.53
N GLY A 393 -0.36 -8.00 -7.38
CA GLY A 393 0.40 -7.25 -8.39
C GLY A 393 -0.51 -6.53 -9.38
N GLN A 394 -1.58 -7.18 -9.86
CA GLN A 394 -2.59 -6.53 -10.69
C GLN A 394 -3.28 -5.37 -9.96
N LEU A 395 -3.64 -5.58 -8.69
CA LEU A 395 -4.36 -4.58 -7.89
C LEU A 395 -3.51 -3.33 -7.64
N PHE A 396 -2.22 -3.50 -7.33
CA PHE A 396 -1.29 -2.37 -7.17
C PHE A 396 -1.22 -1.53 -8.44
N TYR A 397 -0.91 -2.16 -9.57
CA TYR A 397 -0.78 -1.41 -10.81
C TYR A 397 -2.11 -0.78 -11.27
N PHE A 398 -3.22 -1.47 -11.09
CA PHE A 398 -4.55 -0.92 -11.35
C PHE A 398 -4.80 0.37 -10.60
N PHE A 399 -4.59 0.39 -9.29
CA PHE A 399 -4.81 1.59 -8.48
C PHE A 399 -3.80 2.69 -8.79
N GLU A 400 -2.53 2.36 -9.04
CA GLU A 400 -1.52 3.34 -9.45
C GLU A 400 -1.91 4.03 -10.76
N LYS A 401 -2.32 3.25 -11.77
CA LYS A 401 -2.76 3.75 -13.06
C LYS A 401 -4.01 4.61 -12.95
N ALA A 402 -5.02 4.11 -12.26
CA ALA A 402 -6.27 4.83 -12.03
C ALA A 402 -6.05 6.13 -11.24
N CYS A 403 -5.15 6.12 -10.25
CA CYS A 403 -4.80 7.30 -9.47
C CYS A 403 -4.14 8.40 -10.33
N GLY A 404 -3.21 8.03 -11.19
CA GLY A 404 -2.60 8.97 -12.13
C GLY A 404 -3.61 9.62 -13.07
N ILE A 405 -4.50 8.80 -13.66
CA ILE A 405 -5.60 9.27 -14.51
C ILE A 405 -6.54 10.19 -13.74
N SER A 406 -7.00 9.76 -12.57
CA SER A 406 -7.96 10.49 -11.76
C SER A 406 -7.41 11.85 -11.27
N GLY A 407 -6.14 11.91 -10.86
CA GLY A 407 -5.49 13.16 -10.47
C GLY A 407 -5.41 14.15 -11.61
N TYR A 408 -5.07 13.72 -12.83
CA TYR A 408 -5.11 14.60 -14.00
C TYR A 408 -6.52 15.01 -14.38
N MET A 409 -7.52 14.15 -14.23
CA MET A 409 -8.94 14.52 -14.44
C MET A 409 -9.41 15.59 -13.45
N LEU A 410 -8.93 15.55 -12.19
CA LEU A 410 -9.16 16.59 -11.17
C LEU A 410 -8.39 17.89 -11.47
N GLY A 411 -7.41 17.85 -12.37
CA GLY A 411 -6.57 18.98 -12.73
C GLY A 411 -5.53 19.32 -11.67
N VAL A 412 -4.98 18.31 -10.99
CA VAL A 412 -3.88 18.43 -10.03
C VAL A 412 -2.64 17.68 -10.50
N ASN A 413 -1.46 17.97 -9.91
CA ASN A 413 -0.27 17.17 -10.10
C ASN A 413 -0.34 15.90 -9.24
N PRO A 414 -0.50 14.68 -9.81
CA PRO A 414 -0.67 13.46 -9.01
C PRO A 414 0.62 12.98 -8.32
N PHE A 415 1.79 13.52 -8.66
CA PHE A 415 3.07 12.90 -8.33
C PHE A 415 3.94 13.68 -7.33
N ASN A 416 3.59 14.92 -6.99
CA ASN A 416 4.23 15.66 -5.91
C ASN A 416 3.43 15.58 -4.60
N GLN A 417 3.97 16.11 -3.50
CA GLN A 417 3.31 16.16 -2.18
C GLN A 417 3.78 17.39 -1.37
N PRO A 418 3.47 18.64 -1.82
CA PRO A 418 3.97 19.84 -1.16
C PRO A 418 3.42 20.04 0.26
N GLY A 419 2.24 19.50 0.56
CA GLY A 419 1.56 19.67 1.86
C GLY A 419 2.30 19.08 3.06
N VAL A 420 3.21 18.11 2.85
CA VAL A 420 3.92 17.45 3.95
C VAL A 420 5.19 18.19 4.41
N GLU A 421 5.57 19.28 3.76
CA GLU A 421 6.82 20.00 4.11
C GLU A 421 6.65 20.91 5.34
N ALA A 422 5.45 21.42 5.57
CA ALA A 422 5.19 22.35 6.66
C ALA A 422 5.43 21.74 8.06
N TYR A 423 4.92 20.53 8.30
CA TYR A 423 5.11 19.87 9.61
C TYR A 423 6.57 19.53 9.89
N LYS A 424 7.33 19.11 8.87
CA LYS A 424 8.76 18.79 8.99
C LYS A 424 9.55 20.04 9.41
N LYS A 425 9.27 21.18 8.75
CA LYS A 425 9.89 22.47 9.10
C LYS A 425 9.60 22.84 10.55
N ASN A 426 8.35 22.72 10.99
CA ASN A 426 7.95 22.99 12.36
C ASN A 426 8.63 22.05 13.36
N MET A 427 8.68 20.75 13.08
CA MET A 427 9.35 19.76 13.93
C MET A 427 10.84 20.07 14.08
N PHE A 428 11.55 20.39 13.00
CA PHE A 428 12.96 20.76 13.04
C PHE A 428 13.20 22.05 13.83
N ALA A 429 12.32 23.03 13.70
CA ALA A 429 12.37 24.27 14.46
C ALA A 429 12.17 24.00 15.97
N LEU A 430 11.18 23.19 16.34
CA LEU A 430 10.92 22.82 17.74
C LEU A 430 12.06 22.02 18.38
N LEU A 431 12.72 21.18 17.59
CA LEU A 431 13.88 20.41 18.02
C LEU A 431 15.19 21.24 18.04
N ASN A 432 15.15 22.52 17.73
CA ASN A 432 16.31 23.40 17.61
C ASN A 432 17.39 22.83 16.66
N LYS A 433 16.97 22.27 15.53
CA LYS A 433 17.91 21.75 14.52
C LYS A 433 18.79 22.88 14.00
N PRO A 434 20.12 22.68 13.90
CA PRO A 434 21.03 23.67 13.32
C PRO A 434 20.56 24.13 11.93
N GLY A 435 20.54 25.45 11.69
CA GLY A 435 20.04 26.07 10.48
C GLY A 435 18.54 26.42 10.49
N TYR A 436 17.85 26.19 11.63
CA TYR A 436 16.43 26.53 11.83
C TYR A 436 16.21 27.54 12.97
N GLU A 437 17.22 28.35 13.31
CA GLU A 437 17.21 29.25 14.47
C GLU A 437 16.07 30.28 14.38
N LYS A 438 15.87 30.90 13.21
CA LYS A 438 14.80 31.87 12.97
C LYS A 438 13.40 31.27 13.08
N GLU A 439 13.22 30.08 12.48
CA GLU A 439 11.98 29.34 12.57
C GLU A 439 11.70 28.88 14.00
N SER A 440 12.74 28.53 14.75
CA SER A 440 12.66 28.15 16.16
C SER A 440 12.15 29.30 17.03
N GLU A 441 12.69 30.52 16.86
CA GLU A 441 12.20 31.71 17.56
C GLU A 441 10.75 32.06 17.18
N ALA A 442 10.43 32.00 15.89
CA ALA A 442 9.10 32.30 15.39
C ALA A 442 8.03 31.34 15.89
N ILE A 443 8.35 30.02 15.98
CA ILE A 443 7.39 29.02 16.45
C ILE A 443 7.20 29.06 17.97
N LYS A 444 8.27 29.31 18.73
CA LYS A 444 8.20 29.45 20.20
C LYS A 444 7.35 30.68 20.61
N ALA A 445 7.33 31.72 19.83
CA ALA A 445 6.48 32.90 20.07
C ALA A 445 4.96 32.59 19.88
N ARG A 446 4.61 31.45 19.34
CA ARG A 446 3.21 31.02 19.10
C ARG A 446 2.71 29.99 20.14
N LEU A 447 3.59 29.46 21.00
CA LEU A 447 3.30 28.51 22.08
C LEU A 447 3.07 29.23 23.38
#